data_f5f915bdb00b4b959cd07644c7136efc
#
_entry.id   f5f915bdb00b4b959cd07644c7136efc
#
_cell.length_a   1.000
_cell.length_b   1.000
_cell.length_c   1.000
_cell.angle_alpha   90.00
_cell.angle_beta   90.00
_cell.angle_gamma   90.00
#
_symmetry.space_group_name_H-M   'P 1'
#
loop_
_entity.id
_entity.type
_entity.pdbx_description
1 polymer ?
#
loop_
_entity_poly.entity_id
_entity_poly.type
_entity_poly.pdbx_seq_one_letter_code
_entity_poly.pdbx_strand_id
1 'polypeptide(L)'
;IEKAQKKAKREMREFPLTGTTIPHQVTGRFGACSVRLVPASPGTGVIAGAAVRAVLDLLGVQDCLSKAYGSTNNKNLTKAVIDGLQQLRSRETVEHLRKVTIEKTHTETSHEATPVAVDVTTEESKSEEVTA
;
A
#
# COMPACT_ATOMS: atom_id res chain seq x y z
N ILE A 1 13.15 -6.48 -30.79
CA ILE A 1 12.18 -5.59 -30.09
C ILE A 1 10.76 -5.92 -30.53
N GLU A 2 10.41 -5.89 -31.83
CA GLU A 2 9.07 -6.16 -32.33
C GLU A 2 8.48 -7.50 -31.92
N LYS A 3 9.29 -8.59 -31.97
CA LYS A 3 8.89 -9.91 -31.52
C LYS A 3 8.54 -9.91 -30.02
N ALA A 4 9.28 -9.19 -29.21
CA ALA A 4 9.01 -9.06 -27.77
C ALA A 4 7.71 -8.28 -27.53
N GLN A 5 7.47 -7.20 -28.28
CA GLN A 5 6.23 -6.42 -28.19
C GLN A 5 5.00 -7.25 -28.58
N LYS A 6 5.08 -8.02 -29.69
CA LYS A 6 3.98 -8.92 -30.11
C LYS A 6 3.67 -9.96 -29.05
N LYS A 7 4.72 -10.52 -28.41
CA LYS A 7 4.55 -11.48 -27.32
C LYS A 7 3.92 -10.82 -26.08
N ALA A 8 4.41 -9.67 -25.69
CA ALA A 8 3.88 -8.92 -24.54
C ALA A 8 2.39 -8.58 -24.71
N LYS A 9 1.98 -8.13 -25.91
CA LYS A 9 0.57 -7.85 -26.22
C LYS A 9 -0.34 -9.08 -26.11
N ARG A 10 0.16 -10.29 -26.46
CA ARG A 10 -0.62 -11.53 -26.33
C ARG A 10 -0.73 -12.04 -24.91
N GLU A 11 0.27 -11.75 -24.08
CA GLU A 11 0.37 -12.22 -22.71
C GLU A 11 0.02 -11.13 -21.70
N MET A 12 -0.68 -10.06 -22.13
CA MET A 12 -1.19 -9.05 -21.22
C MET A 12 -2.11 -9.66 -20.18
N ARG A 13 -1.96 -9.22 -18.93
CA ARG A 13 -2.76 -9.67 -17.78
C ARG A 13 -3.21 -8.47 -16.98
N GLU A 14 -4.39 -8.55 -16.47
CA GLU A 14 -4.94 -7.58 -15.53
C GLU A 14 -4.73 -8.07 -14.11
N PHE A 15 -4.44 -7.14 -13.22
CA PHE A 15 -4.26 -7.42 -11.80
C PHE A 15 -5.22 -6.55 -10.98
N PRO A 16 -5.92 -7.13 -9.99
CA PRO A 16 -6.81 -6.35 -9.14
C PRO A 16 -6.00 -5.42 -8.23
N LEU A 17 -6.34 -4.14 -8.24
CA LEU A 17 -5.80 -3.14 -7.35
C LEU A 17 -6.92 -2.56 -6.48
N THR A 18 -6.59 -2.05 -5.30
CA THR A 18 -7.52 -1.38 -4.40
C THR A 18 -7.03 0.05 -4.16
N GLY A 19 -7.65 1.01 -4.87
CA GLY A 19 -7.18 2.39 -4.86
C GLY A 19 -5.73 2.50 -5.36
N THR A 20 -4.83 2.99 -4.53
CA THR A 20 -3.40 3.21 -4.84
C THR A 20 -2.50 2.02 -4.48
N THR A 21 -3.06 0.96 -3.88
CA THR A 21 -2.30 -0.17 -3.33
C THR A 21 -2.85 -1.53 -3.78
N ILE A 22 -2.20 -2.61 -3.35
CA ILE A 22 -2.64 -3.99 -3.60
C ILE A 22 -3.69 -4.42 -2.57
N PRO A 23 -4.65 -5.31 -2.92
CA PRO A 23 -5.77 -5.69 -2.05
C PRO A 23 -5.33 -6.46 -0.79
N HIS A 24 -4.30 -7.29 -0.88
CA HIS A 24 -3.79 -8.06 0.25
C HIS A 24 -2.33 -8.43 0.07
N GLN A 25 -1.70 -8.88 1.17
CA GLN A 25 -0.33 -9.36 1.17
C GLN A 25 -0.20 -10.63 0.34
N VAL A 26 0.87 -10.69 -0.48
CA VAL A 26 1.21 -11.87 -1.28
C VAL A 26 2.73 -12.12 -1.26
N THR A 27 3.09 -13.37 -1.54
CA THR A 27 4.48 -13.78 -1.71
C THR A 27 4.63 -14.52 -3.03
N GLY A 28 5.23 -13.86 -3.99
CA GLY A 28 5.56 -14.49 -5.27
C GLY A 28 6.92 -15.18 -5.23
N ARG A 29 7.06 -16.28 -5.96
CA ARG A 29 8.28 -17.08 -6.01
C ARG A 29 8.66 -17.43 -7.44
N PHE A 30 9.95 -17.37 -7.73
CA PHE A 30 10.48 -17.86 -9.00
C PHE A 30 11.91 -18.33 -8.84
N GLY A 31 12.16 -19.64 -9.02
CA GLY A 31 13.46 -20.25 -8.74
C GLY A 31 13.89 -20.01 -7.30
N ALA A 32 15.09 -19.49 -7.10
CA ALA A 32 15.63 -19.14 -5.78
C ALA A 32 15.25 -17.74 -5.30
N CYS A 33 14.43 -17.00 -6.04
CA CYS A 33 13.92 -15.67 -5.65
C CYS A 33 12.55 -15.77 -5.03
N SER A 34 12.32 -15.02 -3.95
CA SER A 34 11.02 -14.84 -3.34
C SER A 34 10.82 -13.35 -3.04
N VAL A 35 9.65 -12.83 -3.38
CA VAL A 35 9.30 -11.42 -3.14
C VAL A 35 8.00 -11.37 -2.36
N ARG A 36 8.04 -10.74 -1.21
CA ARG A 36 6.85 -10.45 -0.41
C ARG A 36 6.39 -9.03 -0.72
N LEU A 37 5.12 -8.88 -1.09
CA LEU A 37 4.45 -7.62 -1.31
C LEU A 37 3.41 -7.42 -0.21
N VAL A 38 3.38 -6.23 0.38
CA VAL A 38 2.47 -5.87 1.47
C VAL A 38 1.78 -4.55 1.11
N PRO A 39 0.45 -4.46 1.23
CA PRO A 39 -0.24 -3.19 1.02
C PRO A 39 0.23 -2.15 2.03
N ALA A 40 0.20 -0.89 1.63
CA ALA A 40 0.59 0.22 2.48
C ALA A 40 -0.48 1.32 2.47
N SER A 41 -0.46 2.15 3.50
CA SER A 41 -1.34 3.31 3.61
C SER A 41 -1.04 4.34 2.51
N PRO A 42 -2.04 5.10 2.05
CA PRO A 42 -1.84 6.17 1.09
C PRO A 42 -0.76 7.15 1.56
N GLY A 43 0.14 7.54 0.64
CA GLY A 43 1.25 8.44 0.93
C GLY A 43 2.54 7.75 1.41
N THR A 44 2.54 6.44 1.65
CA THR A 44 3.77 5.69 2.01
C THR A 44 4.75 5.62 0.85
N GLY A 45 4.25 5.59 -0.39
CA GLY A 45 5.05 5.38 -1.58
C GLY A 45 5.46 3.93 -1.79
N VAL A 46 6.18 3.66 -2.88
CA VAL A 46 6.69 2.32 -3.20
C VAL A 46 8.06 2.13 -2.55
N ILE A 47 8.11 1.30 -1.51
CA ILE A 47 9.35 0.89 -0.84
C ILE A 47 9.76 -0.48 -1.39
N ALA A 48 10.62 -0.47 -2.39
CA ALA A 48 11.00 -1.66 -3.14
C ALA A 48 12.42 -1.55 -3.73
N GLY A 49 13.03 -2.70 -4.03
CA GLY A 49 14.24 -2.73 -4.84
C GLY A 49 13.97 -2.31 -6.30
N ALA A 50 14.98 -1.86 -7.02
CA ALA A 50 14.84 -1.25 -8.35
C ALA A 50 14.01 -2.08 -9.34
N ALA A 51 14.26 -3.40 -9.43
CA ALA A 51 13.52 -4.29 -10.32
C ALA A 51 12.04 -4.44 -9.94
N VAL A 52 11.74 -4.51 -8.64
CA VAL A 52 10.38 -4.62 -8.12
C VAL A 52 9.63 -3.30 -8.28
N ARG A 53 10.28 -2.18 -7.94
CA ARG A 53 9.72 -0.83 -8.10
C ARG A 53 9.31 -0.57 -9.55
N ALA A 54 10.17 -0.84 -10.52
CA ALA A 54 9.86 -0.63 -11.94
C ALA A 54 8.59 -1.37 -12.38
N VAL A 55 8.34 -2.57 -11.86
CA VAL A 55 7.12 -3.32 -12.17
C VAL A 55 5.90 -2.69 -11.50
N LEU A 56 6.00 -2.30 -10.23
CA LEU A 56 4.89 -1.69 -9.48
C LEU A 56 4.51 -0.32 -10.04
N ASP A 57 5.50 0.50 -10.40
CA ASP A 57 5.30 1.82 -11.00
C ASP A 57 4.57 1.71 -12.37
N LEU A 58 4.95 0.74 -13.20
CA LEU A 58 4.29 0.48 -14.49
C LEU A 58 2.85 -0.03 -14.33
N LEU A 59 2.53 -0.67 -13.21
CA LEU A 59 1.16 -1.10 -12.87
C LEU A 59 0.29 0.02 -12.29
N GLY A 60 0.90 1.15 -11.93
CA GLY A 60 0.21 2.27 -11.29
C GLY A 60 0.02 2.10 -9.78
N VAL A 61 0.74 1.17 -9.15
CA VAL A 61 0.74 1.04 -7.68
C VAL A 61 1.58 2.17 -7.10
N GLN A 62 0.99 2.96 -6.22
CA GLN A 62 1.64 4.11 -5.59
C GLN A 62 2.13 3.81 -4.17
N ASP A 63 1.44 2.91 -3.46
CA ASP A 63 1.73 2.60 -2.06
C ASP A 63 1.89 1.09 -1.85
N CYS A 64 3.13 0.65 -1.65
CA CYS A 64 3.42 -0.76 -1.43
C CYS A 64 4.77 -0.96 -0.74
N LEU A 65 4.80 -1.86 0.23
CA LEU A 65 6.03 -2.32 0.86
C LEU A 65 6.46 -3.65 0.24
N SER A 66 7.73 -3.80 -0.05
CA SER A 66 8.25 -5.06 -0.57
C SER A 66 9.55 -5.49 0.09
N LYS A 67 9.75 -6.82 0.16
CA LYS A 67 11.01 -7.41 0.57
C LYS A 67 11.35 -8.60 -0.32
N ALA A 68 12.53 -8.56 -0.91
CA ALA A 68 13.08 -9.67 -1.67
C ALA A 68 13.93 -10.57 -0.76
N TYR A 69 13.79 -11.87 -0.96
CA TYR A 69 14.53 -12.91 -0.25
C TYR A 69 15.21 -13.85 -1.26
N GLY A 70 16.31 -14.45 -0.85
CA GLY A 70 17.07 -15.38 -1.66
C GLY A 70 17.91 -14.67 -2.73
N SER A 71 17.87 -15.15 -3.95
CA SER A 71 18.65 -14.59 -5.05
C SER A 71 18.14 -13.20 -5.47
N THR A 72 19.05 -12.28 -5.74
CA THR A 72 18.75 -10.90 -6.18
C THR A 72 18.82 -10.70 -7.71
N ASN A 73 18.80 -11.78 -8.48
CA ASN A 73 18.82 -11.69 -9.94
C ASN A 73 17.56 -10.96 -10.45
N ASN A 74 17.74 -9.80 -11.10
CA ASN A 74 16.68 -8.94 -11.57
C ASN A 74 15.63 -9.65 -12.46
N LYS A 75 16.08 -10.56 -13.35
CA LYS A 75 15.16 -11.33 -14.21
C LYS A 75 14.25 -12.25 -13.39
N ASN A 76 14.80 -12.89 -12.38
CA ASN A 76 14.05 -13.79 -11.52
C ASN A 76 13.15 -13.01 -10.56
N LEU A 77 13.63 -11.87 -10.02
CA LEU A 77 12.84 -10.97 -9.19
C LEU A 77 11.60 -10.46 -9.95
N THR A 78 11.76 -9.99 -11.18
CA THR A 78 10.63 -9.55 -12.02
C THR A 78 9.59 -10.66 -12.20
N LYS A 79 10.04 -11.89 -12.50
CA LYS A 79 9.12 -13.04 -12.63
C LYS A 79 8.44 -13.41 -11.31
N ALA A 80 9.17 -13.34 -10.19
CA ALA A 80 8.60 -13.57 -8.87
C ALA A 80 7.53 -12.51 -8.50
N VAL A 81 7.75 -11.23 -8.86
CA VAL A 81 6.73 -10.18 -8.67
C VAL A 81 5.48 -10.49 -9.48
N ILE A 82 5.63 -10.85 -10.76
CA ILE A 82 4.49 -11.19 -11.63
C ILE A 82 3.73 -12.40 -11.06
N ASP A 83 4.44 -13.42 -10.58
CA ASP A 83 3.83 -14.57 -9.92
C ASP A 83 3.02 -14.15 -8.68
N GLY A 84 3.57 -13.29 -7.83
CA GLY A 84 2.86 -12.74 -6.68
C GLY A 84 1.62 -11.94 -7.06
N LEU A 85 1.71 -11.10 -8.09
CA LEU A 85 0.58 -10.31 -8.59
C LEU A 85 -0.54 -11.19 -9.16
N GLN A 86 -0.22 -12.34 -9.76
CA GLN A 86 -1.22 -13.31 -10.25
C GLN A 86 -2.00 -13.99 -9.13
N GLN A 87 -1.47 -14.02 -7.93
CA GLN A 87 -2.13 -14.57 -6.75
C GLN A 87 -3.09 -13.57 -6.09
N LEU A 88 -3.07 -12.29 -6.51
CA LEU A 88 -3.99 -11.29 -6.00
C LEU A 88 -5.43 -11.63 -6.35
N ARG A 89 -6.31 -11.42 -5.38
CA ARG A 89 -7.75 -11.59 -5.54
C ARG A 89 -8.47 -10.33 -5.12
N SER A 90 -9.42 -9.88 -5.93
CA SER A 90 -10.29 -8.79 -5.53
C SER A 90 -11.22 -9.25 -4.40
N ARG A 91 -11.68 -8.30 -3.60
CA ARG A 91 -12.67 -8.55 -2.54
C ARG A 91 -13.92 -9.22 -3.11
N GLU A 92 -14.45 -8.70 -4.20
CA GLU A 92 -15.64 -9.22 -4.89
C GLU A 92 -15.47 -10.71 -5.31
N THR A 93 -14.29 -11.05 -5.84
CA THR A 93 -13.96 -12.44 -6.19
C THR A 93 -14.00 -13.34 -4.95
N VAL A 94 -13.49 -12.87 -3.82
CA VAL A 94 -13.46 -13.64 -2.56
C VAL A 94 -14.87 -13.77 -1.98
N GLU A 95 -15.67 -12.72 -2.00
CA GLU A 95 -17.08 -12.72 -1.58
C GLU A 95 -17.90 -13.72 -2.39
N HIS A 96 -17.73 -13.68 -3.70
CA HIS A 96 -18.42 -14.61 -4.61
C HIS A 96 -18.02 -16.08 -4.34
N LEU A 97 -16.73 -16.34 -4.17
CA LEU A 97 -16.22 -17.70 -3.91
C LEU A 97 -16.68 -18.24 -2.55
N ARG A 98 -16.73 -17.38 -1.53
CA ARG A 98 -17.14 -17.77 -0.17
C ARG A 98 -18.65 -17.69 0.06
N LYS A 99 -19.39 -17.08 -0.86
CA LYS A 99 -20.84 -16.79 -0.74
C LYS A 99 -21.17 -16.01 0.55
N VAL A 100 -20.29 -15.12 0.96
CA VAL A 100 -20.41 -14.30 2.15
C VAL A 100 -20.09 -12.85 1.78
N THR A 101 -20.94 -11.91 2.18
CA THR A 101 -20.64 -10.49 2.06
C THR A 101 -19.66 -10.10 3.16
N ILE A 102 -18.49 -9.59 2.77
CA ILE A 102 -17.47 -9.13 3.71
C ILE A 102 -17.79 -7.66 3.99
N GLU A 103 -18.18 -7.32 5.22
CA GLU A 103 -18.39 -5.94 5.61
C GLU A 103 -17.07 -5.16 5.54
N LYS A 104 -17.16 -3.90 5.07
CA LYS A 104 -16.01 -3.00 5.12
C LYS A 104 -15.77 -2.66 6.58
N THR A 105 -14.74 -3.20 7.19
CA THR A 105 -14.27 -2.70 8.47
C THR A 105 -13.67 -1.32 8.19
N HIS A 106 -14.46 -0.28 8.41
CA HIS A 106 -13.97 1.08 8.42
C HIS A 106 -13.05 1.23 9.63
N THR A 107 -11.78 0.96 9.43
CA THR A 107 -10.75 1.53 10.29
C THR A 107 -10.43 2.93 9.74
N GLU A 108 -11.46 3.75 9.60
CA GLU A 108 -11.28 5.17 9.62
C GLU A 108 -11.04 5.54 11.08
N THR A 109 -9.80 5.51 11.49
CA THR A 109 -9.34 6.29 12.62
C THR A 109 -9.54 7.75 12.20
N SER A 110 -10.74 8.24 12.43
CA SER A 110 -10.99 9.66 12.54
C SER A 110 -10.10 10.14 13.70
N HIS A 111 -8.94 10.68 13.35
CA HIS A 111 -8.28 11.64 14.20
C HIS A 111 -9.18 12.89 14.21
N GLU A 112 -10.27 12.78 14.92
CA GLU A 112 -10.97 13.92 15.44
C GLU A 112 -10.02 14.57 16.43
N ALA A 113 -9.30 15.58 15.91
CA ALA A 113 -8.56 16.50 16.74
C ALA A 113 -9.59 17.19 17.66
N THR A 114 -9.69 16.71 18.89
CA THR A 114 -10.35 17.41 19.95
C THR A 114 -9.69 18.79 20.09
N PRO A 115 -10.38 19.90 19.86
CA PRO A 115 -9.82 21.20 20.16
C PRO A 115 -9.65 21.27 21.67
N VAL A 116 -8.40 21.32 22.11
CA VAL A 116 -8.08 21.66 23.49
C VAL A 116 -8.49 23.12 23.65
N ALA A 117 -9.65 23.33 24.28
CA ALA A 117 -10.05 24.64 24.75
C ALA A 117 -9.05 25.03 25.85
N VAL A 118 -8.18 25.96 25.53
CA VAL A 118 -7.35 26.66 26.52
C VAL A 118 -8.24 27.73 27.11
N ASP A 119 -8.85 27.44 28.26
CA ASP A 119 -9.44 28.45 29.11
C ASP A 119 -8.32 29.37 29.65
N VAL A 120 -8.16 30.51 29.01
CA VAL A 120 -7.39 31.62 29.57
C VAL A 120 -8.30 32.31 30.57
N THR A 121 -8.21 31.85 31.82
CA THR A 121 -8.77 32.59 32.95
C THR A 121 -7.92 33.83 33.19
N THR A 122 -8.44 34.96 32.77
CA THR A 122 -7.91 36.27 33.14
C THR A 122 -8.18 36.50 34.62
N GLU A 123 -7.18 36.32 35.44
CA GLU A 123 -7.21 36.89 36.80
C GLU A 123 -6.72 38.34 36.74
N GLU A 124 -7.66 39.26 36.74
CA GLU A 124 -7.46 40.62 37.20
C GLU A 124 -7.21 40.60 38.73
N SER A 125 -6.02 40.83 39.14
CA SER A 125 -5.76 41.21 40.52
C SER A 125 -5.38 42.68 40.59
N LYS A 126 -6.38 43.42 40.99
CA LYS A 126 -6.41 44.67 41.72
C LYS A 126 -5.23 44.81 42.67
N SER A 127 -4.40 45.81 42.51
CA SER A 127 -3.57 46.31 43.58
C SER A 127 -3.88 47.79 43.78
N GLU A 128 -4.61 47.99 44.86
CA GLU A 128 -4.76 49.29 45.52
C GLU A 128 -3.44 49.81 46.06
N GLU A 129 -3.15 51.03 45.73
CA GLU A 129 -2.82 52.16 46.59
C GLU A 129 -2.27 51.88 48.00
N VAL A 130 -1.09 52.31 48.29
CA VAL A 130 -0.73 52.94 49.58
C VAL A 130 0.40 53.95 49.40
N THR A 131 0.04 55.19 49.63
CA THR A 131 0.73 56.39 50.05
C THR A 131 1.96 56.20 50.97
N ALA A 132 3.04 56.92 50.71
CA ALA A 132 3.66 57.86 51.61
C ALA A 132 4.85 58.58 50.93
#